data_bfbacee8e6f2cd86bf32859506b45d53
#
_entry.id   bfbacee8e6f2cd86bf32859506b45d53
#
_cell.length_a   1.000
_cell.length_b   1.000
_cell.length_c   1.000
_cell.angle_alpha   90.00
_cell.angle_beta   90.00
_cell.angle_gamma   90.00
#
_symmetry.space_group_name_H-M   'P 1'
#
loop_
_entity.id
_entity.type
_entity.pdbx_description
1 polymer ?
#
loop_
_entity_poly.entity_id
_entity_poly.type
_entity_poly.pdbx_seq_one_letter_code
_entity_poly.pdbx_strand_id
1 'polypeptide(L)'
;MSGAEQVAAWRARIPGAFGSTRRGRVLAWLGWAAFLAWLGWALWHFGFAPERLWNGLAGLATILRLMIPPSPGELWLDILQGLAESVAMAFLGTFIAALIALPLGFLGAGNVVTNTLFRFSLRRVFDGFRGVDQLIWALAFVRAVGLGPLAGVLAIATADVAVLAKLNAEAIENAERRQVEGITAAGGGFLARLRFGVLPQVLPVMLAQALYFFESNTRSAAILGVVGAGGIGLQISERIRVRHWDEVAFIILLMVATVAAIDWVSARLRRRLIGGG
;
A
#
# COMPACT_ATOMS: atom_id res chain seq x y z
N MET A 1 -7.41 36.95 -33.00
CA MET A 1 -7.53 37.65 -31.71
C MET A 1 -6.39 37.20 -30.81
N SER A 2 -5.58 38.10 -30.36
CA SER A 2 -4.50 37.78 -29.41
C SER A 2 -5.08 37.38 -28.05
N GLY A 3 -4.36 36.55 -27.26
CA GLY A 3 -4.84 36.15 -25.93
C GLY A 3 -5.21 37.31 -25.01
N ALA A 4 -4.60 38.49 -25.20
CA ALA A 4 -4.92 39.72 -24.48
C ALA A 4 -6.30 40.27 -24.85
N GLU A 5 -6.73 40.20 -26.11
CA GLU A 5 -8.07 40.63 -26.57
C GLU A 5 -9.17 39.73 -26.04
N GLN A 6 -8.91 38.41 -25.95
CA GLN A 6 -9.84 37.46 -25.34
C GLN A 6 -10.01 37.73 -23.84
N VAL A 7 -8.94 37.97 -23.10
CA VAL A 7 -9.00 38.31 -21.66
C VAL A 7 -9.74 39.62 -21.45
N ALA A 8 -9.54 40.63 -22.30
CA ALA A 8 -10.27 41.90 -22.22
C ALA A 8 -11.78 41.70 -22.48
N ALA A 9 -12.14 40.88 -23.45
CA ALA A 9 -13.54 40.55 -23.74
C ALA A 9 -14.21 39.78 -22.58
N TRP A 10 -13.51 38.83 -21.94
CA TRP A 10 -14.00 38.15 -20.75
C TRP A 10 -14.14 39.07 -19.54
N ARG A 11 -13.21 40.00 -19.31
CA ARG A 11 -13.33 41.04 -18.27
C ARG A 11 -14.55 41.93 -18.44
N ALA A 12 -14.90 42.27 -19.68
CA ALA A 12 -16.07 43.08 -20.00
C ALA A 12 -17.39 42.32 -19.78
N ARG A 13 -17.39 40.98 -20.04
CA ARG A 13 -18.58 40.12 -19.89
C ARG A 13 -18.87 39.70 -18.45
N ILE A 14 -17.84 39.51 -17.63
CA ILE A 14 -17.97 39.01 -16.25
C ILE A 14 -17.07 39.87 -15.33
N PRO A 15 -17.42 41.17 -15.09
CA PRO A 15 -16.58 42.06 -14.28
C PRO A 15 -16.40 41.60 -12.84
N GLY A 16 -17.39 40.84 -12.27
CA GLY A 16 -17.31 40.30 -10.93
C GLY A 16 -16.31 39.13 -10.75
N ALA A 17 -15.90 38.47 -11.84
CA ALA A 17 -14.90 37.39 -11.77
C ALA A 17 -13.46 37.92 -11.71
N PHE A 18 -13.20 39.13 -12.18
CA PHE A 18 -11.86 39.72 -12.28
C PHE A 18 -11.62 40.87 -11.29
N GLY A 19 -12.67 41.34 -10.59
CA GLY A 19 -12.60 42.40 -9.60
C GLY A 19 -12.90 41.89 -8.21
N SER A 20 -11.91 41.82 -7.31
CA SER A 20 -12.21 41.56 -5.90
C SER A 20 -12.93 42.79 -5.34
N THR A 21 -14.22 42.65 -5.03
CA THR A 21 -14.97 43.69 -4.32
C THR A 21 -14.29 43.99 -2.97
N ARG A 22 -14.42 45.20 -2.45
CA ARG A 22 -13.84 45.57 -1.14
C ARG A 22 -14.25 44.57 -0.04
N ARG A 23 -15.49 44.06 -0.10
CA ARG A 23 -16.00 42.98 0.77
C ARG A 23 -15.26 41.64 0.54
N GLY A 24 -14.99 41.26 -0.69
CA GLY A 24 -14.25 40.02 -1.00
C GLY A 24 -12.81 40.05 -0.49
N ARG A 25 -12.15 41.23 -0.58
CA ARG A 25 -10.80 41.40 0.00
C ARG A 25 -10.82 41.33 1.53
N VAL A 26 -11.78 41.98 2.18
CA VAL A 26 -11.93 41.93 3.65
C VAL A 26 -12.20 40.46 4.10
N LEU A 27 -13.10 39.76 3.43
CA LEU A 27 -13.37 38.33 3.74
C LEU A 27 -12.14 37.46 3.52
N ALA A 28 -11.36 37.71 2.47
CA ALA A 28 -10.10 36.99 2.24
C ALA A 28 -9.07 37.27 3.35
N TRP A 29 -8.92 38.50 3.78
CA TRP A 29 -8.04 38.88 4.90
C TRP A 29 -8.50 38.25 6.23
N LEU A 30 -9.80 38.25 6.51
CA LEU A 30 -10.36 37.60 7.69
C LEU A 30 -10.14 36.08 7.63
N GLY A 31 -10.32 35.47 6.45
CA GLY A 31 -10.02 34.04 6.25
C GLY A 31 -8.56 33.70 6.51
N TRP A 32 -7.63 34.49 5.98
CA TRP A 32 -6.21 34.35 6.24
C TRP A 32 -5.85 34.58 7.71
N ALA A 33 -6.42 35.61 8.35
CA ALA A 33 -6.22 35.87 9.78
C ALA A 33 -6.73 34.69 10.65
N ALA A 34 -7.93 34.16 10.36
CA ALA A 34 -8.47 33.00 11.04
C ALA A 34 -7.60 31.76 10.83
N PHE A 35 -7.13 31.52 9.60
CA PHE A 35 -6.22 30.42 9.29
C PHE A 35 -4.88 30.54 10.05
N LEU A 36 -4.28 31.72 10.05
CA LEU A 36 -3.01 31.96 10.77
C LEU A 36 -3.19 31.85 12.29
N ALA A 37 -4.32 32.33 12.82
CA ALA A 37 -4.65 32.16 14.24
C ALA A 37 -4.84 30.69 14.62
N TRP A 38 -5.55 29.93 13.79
CA TRP A 38 -5.71 28.48 13.97
C TRP A 38 -4.38 27.75 13.87
N LEU A 39 -3.56 28.09 12.86
CA LEU A 39 -2.22 27.52 12.69
C LEU A 39 -1.32 27.82 13.89
N GLY A 40 -1.31 29.08 14.36
CA GLY A 40 -0.55 29.48 15.54
C GLY A 40 -0.99 28.74 16.80
N TRP A 41 -2.31 28.61 16.99
CA TRP A 41 -2.87 27.81 18.09
C TRP A 41 -2.48 26.33 17.97
N ALA A 42 -2.58 25.74 16.77
CA ALA A 42 -2.19 24.35 16.53
C ALA A 42 -0.70 24.13 16.83
N LEU A 43 0.18 24.99 16.32
CA LEU A 43 1.63 24.91 16.57
C LEU A 43 1.94 25.00 18.08
N TRP A 44 1.27 25.91 18.78
CA TRP A 44 1.42 26.03 20.22
C TRP A 44 0.88 24.80 20.96
N HIS A 45 -0.33 24.32 20.60
CA HIS A 45 -0.96 23.16 21.21
C HIS A 45 -0.16 21.86 21.01
N PHE A 46 0.42 21.65 19.84
CA PHE A 46 1.30 20.51 19.57
C PHE A 46 2.73 20.69 20.09
N GLY A 47 3.00 21.77 20.83
CA GLY A 47 4.30 22.02 21.45
C GLY A 47 5.44 22.21 20.43
N PHE A 48 5.15 22.86 19.31
CA PHE A 48 6.10 23.19 18.26
C PHE A 48 7.01 24.34 18.74
N ALA A 49 7.87 24.01 19.75
CA ALA A 49 8.85 24.96 20.27
C ALA A 49 10.16 24.83 19.46
N PRO A 50 10.78 25.92 19.00
CA PRO A 50 12.05 25.89 18.28
C PRO A 50 13.15 25.15 19.05
N GLU A 51 13.19 25.27 20.36
CA GLU A 51 14.11 24.57 21.24
C GLU A 51 13.94 23.03 21.19
N ARG A 52 12.68 22.56 21.17
CA ARG A 52 12.40 21.11 21.06
C ARG A 52 12.86 20.56 19.72
N LEU A 53 12.65 21.33 18.65
CA LEU A 53 13.12 20.95 17.31
C LEU A 53 14.65 20.89 17.26
N TRP A 54 15.31 21.91 17.82
CA TRP A 54 16.77 21.96 17.86
C TRP A 54 17.38 20.81 18.67
N ASN A 55 16.84 20.55 19.85
CA ASN A 55 17.26 19.46 20.69
C ASN A 55 16.96 18.10 20.03
N GLY A 56 15.82 17.98 19.34
CA GLY A 56 15.48 16.78 18.55
C GLY A 56 16.47 16.52 17.42
N LEU A 57 16.87 17.56 16.68
CA LEU A 57 17.88 17.46 15.63
C LEU A 57 19.25 17.07 16.19
N ALA A 58 19.65 17.64 17.31
CA ALA A 58 20.90 17.26 18.00
C ALA A 58 20.88 15.80 18.45
N GLY A 59 19.75 15.34 18.99
CA GLY A 59 19.53 13.94 19.35
C GLY A 59 19.60 13.01 18.15
N LEU A 60 18.95 13.38 17.04
CA LEU A 60 19.01 12.61 15.78
C LEU A 60 20.44 12.54 15.24
N ALA A 61 21.19 13.65 15.25
CA ALA A 61 22.59 13.66 14.85
C ALA A 61 23.47 12.72 15.70
N THR A 62 23.18 12.62 16.98
CA THR A 62 23.86 11.70 17.89
C THR A 62 23.55 10.23 17.54
N ILE A 63 22.24 9.90 17.28
CA ILE A 63 21.84 8.56 16.86
C ILE A 63 22.55 8.20 15.54
N LEU A 64 22.53 9.09 14.54
CA LEU A 64 23.18 8.85 13.26
C LEU A 64 24.69 8.60 13.38
N ARG A 65 25.36 9.27 14.32
CA ARG A 65 26.79 9.00 14.61
C ARG A 65 27.00 7.63 15.21
N LEU A 66 26.10 7.19 16.12
CA LEU A 66 26.18 5.86 16.74
C LEU A 66 25.83 4.73 15.77
N MET A 67 25.19 5.03 14.65
CA MET A 67 24.90 4.08 13.57
C MET A 67 26.10 3.79 12.68
N ILE A 68 27.23 4.50 12.85
CA ILE A 68 28.42 4.38 12.01
C ILE A 68 29.62 4.00 12.87
N PRO A 69 30.34 2.92 12.56
CA PRO A 69 30.12 1.97 11.46
C PRO A 69 28.99 0.97 11.76
N PRO A 70 28.21 0.53 10.75
CA PRO A 70 27.20 -0.50 10.94
C PRO A 70 27.87 -1.84 11.28
N SER A 71 27.38 -2.52 12.32
CA SER A 71 27.90 -3.79 12.81
C SER A 71 26.83 -4.86 12.84
N PRO A 72 27.09 -6.10 12.43
CA PRO A 72 26.13 -7.20 12.56
C PRO A 72 25.91 -7.66 14.00
N GLY A 73 26.81 -7.29 14.95
CA GLY A 73 26.77 -7.75 16.33
C GLY A 73 27.08 -9.24 16.48
N GLU A 74 27.00 -9.72 17.73
CA GLU A 74 27.23 -11.14 18.04
C GLU A 74 26.05 -12.02 17.61
N LEU A 75 24.82 -11.49 17.63
CA LEU A 75 23.58 -12.21 17.29
C LEU A 75 23.13 -12.01 15.83
N TRP A 76 24.09 -11.95 14.91
CA TRP A 76 23.79 -11.72 13.48
C TRP A 76 22.94 -12.84 12.84
N LEU A 77 23.00 -14.06 13.38
CA LEU A 77 22.14 -15.17 12.91
C LEU A 77 20.67 -14.91 13.22
N ASP A 78 20.35 -14.33 14.37
CA ASP A 78 18.96 -13.96 14.74
C ASP A 78 18.43 -12.87 13.81
N ILE A 79 19.30 -11.95 13.37
CA ILE A 79 18.96 -10.94 12.37
C ILE A 79 18.61 -11.59 11.04
N LEU A 80 19.42 -12.55 10.57
CA LEU A 80 19.15 -13.27 9.33
C LEU A 80 17.87 -14.12 9.43
N GLN A 81 17.67 -14.79 10.55
CA GLN A 81 16.44 -15.54 10.81
C GLN A 81 15.22 -14.60 10.79
N GLY A 82 15.26 -13.47 11.49
CA GLY A 82 14.18 -12.48 11.48
C GLY A 82 13.91 -11.92 10.09
N LEU A 83 14.95 -11.74 9.26
CA LEU A 83 14.78 -11.34 7.87
C LEU A 83 14.08 -12.41 7.05
N ALA A 84 14.51 -13.68 7.18
CA ALA A 84 13.89 -14.81 6.50
C ALA A 84 12.42 -14.98 6.91
N GLU A 85 12.11 -14.82 8.21
CA GLU A 85 10.74 -14.82 8.72
C GLU A 85 9.90 -13.70 8.09
N SER A 86 10.42 -12.48 7.96
CA SER A 86 9.72 -11.36 7.35
C SER A 86 9.41 -11.62 5.88
N VAL A 87 10.36 -12.15 5.12
CA VAL A 87 10.17 -12.51 3.71
C VAL A 87 9.15 -13.65 3.59
N ALA A 88 9.24 -14.66 4.47
CA ALA A 88 8.30 -15.78 4.49
C ALA A 88 6.87 -15.31 4.84
N MET A 89 6.71 -14.40 5.83
CA MET A 89 5.41 -13.81 6.16
C MET A 89 4.81 -13.05 4.97
N ALA A 90 5.61 -12.21 4.31
CA ALA A 90 5.18 -11.46 3.14
C ALA A 90 4.76 -12.40 2.00
N PHE A 91 5.56 -13.43 1.74
CA PHE A 91 5.27 -14.42 0.70
C PHE A 91 4.00 -15.22 1.01
N LEU A 92 3.92 -15.85 2.19
CA LEU A 92 2.79 -16.69 2.57
C LEU A 92 1.49 -15.88 2.69
N GLY A 93 1.54 -14.70 3.31
CA GLY A 93 0.39 -13.81 3.43
C GLY A 93 -0.16 -13.39 2.07
N THR A 94 0.71 -12.95 1.17
CA THR A 94 0.33 -12.56 -0.20
C THR A 94 -0.16 -13.75 -1.01
N PHE A 95 0.49 -14.91 -0.88
CA PHE A 95 0.08 -16.14 -1.58
C PHE A 95 -1.31 -16.60 -1.18
N ILE A 96 -1.60 -16.64 0.13
CA ILE A 96 -2.92 -16.96 0.67
C ILE A 96 -3.95 -15.92 0.19
N ALA A 97 -3.61 -14.65 0.26
CA ALA A 97 -4.47 -13.57 -0.24
C ALA A 97 -4.80 -13.75 -1.72
N ALA A 98 -3.80 -13.99 -2.56
CA ALA A 98 -3.98 -14.16 -4.01
C ALA A 98 -4.84 -15.40 -4.33
N LEU A 99 -4.63 -16.50 -3.60
CA LEU A 99 -5.39 -17.74 -3.78
C LEU A 99 -6.88 -17.54 -3.44
N ILE A 100 -7.18 -16.87 -2.34
CA ILE A 100 -8.56 -16.56 -1.92
C ILE A 100 -9.17 -15.47 -2.81
N ALA A 101 -8.40 -14.45 -3.18
CA ALA A 101 -8.85 -13.34 -4.02
C ALA A 101 -9.19 -13.77 -5.46
N LEU A 102 -8.61 -14.88 -5.95
CA LEU A 102 -8.89 -15.37 -7.30
C LEU A 102 -10.37 -15.73 -7.48
N PRO A 103 -10.99 -16.66 -6.72
CA PRO A 103 -12.41 -16.93 -6.85
C PRO A 103 -13.29 -15.74 -6.47
N LEU A 104 -12.91 -14.96 -5.47
CA LEU A 104 -13.64 -13.76 -5.07
C LEU A 104 -13.64 -12.68 -6.16
N GLY A 105 -12.57 -12.56 -6.93
CA GLY A 105 -12.50 -11.67 -8.10
C GLY A 105 -13.52 -12.06 -9.17
N PHE A 106 -13.65 -13.35 -9.49
CA PHE A 106 -14.68 -13.83 -10.41
C PHE A 106 -16.10 -13.56 -9.90
N LEU A 107 -16.35 -13.75 -8.60
CA LEU A 107 -17.63 -13.45 -7.98
C LEU A 107 -17.95 -11.94 -7.95
N GLY A 108 -16.92 -11.10 -7.88
CA GLY A 108 -17.04 -9.63 -7.90
C GLY A 108 -17.19 -9.01 -9.29
N ALA A 109 -16.90 -9.78 -10.37
CA ALA A 109 -16.88 -9.28 -11.73
C ALA A 109 -18.29 -9.22 -12.35
N GLY A 110 -18.62 -8.06 -12.96
CA GLY A 110 -19.95 -7.80 -13.51
C GLY A 110 -20.28 -8.54 -14.81
N ASN A 111 -19.25 -8.97 -15.55
CA ASN A 111 -19.39 -9.78 -16.74
C ASN A 111 -19.52 -11.30 -16.44
N VAL A 112 -19.28 -11.71 -15.20
CA VAL A 112 -19.40 -13.11 -14.74
C VAL A 112 -20.66 -13.31 -13.92
N VAL A 113 -20.91 -12.44 -12.93
CA VAL A 113 -22.09 -12.52 -12.04
C VAL A 113 -23.10 -11.44 -12.42
N THR A 114 -24.25 -11.88 -12.90
CA THR A 114 -25.33 -11.01 -13.40
C THR A 114 -26.14 -10.37 -12.25
N ASN A 115 -26.14 -11.01 -11.06
CA ASN A 115 -26.90 -10.48 -9.91
C ASN A 115 -26.20 -9.22 -9.34
N THR A 116 -26.77 -8.07 -9.66
CA THR A 116 -26.24 -6.75 -9.25
C THR A 116 -26.25 -6.55 -7.75
N LEU A 117 -27.28 -7.05 -7.03
CA LEU A 117 -27.38 -6.90 -5.57
C LEU A 117 -26.28 -7.70 -4.86
N PHE A 118 -26.06 -8.96 -5.25
CA PHE A 118 -25.01 -9.80 -4.71
C PHE A 118 -23.63 -9.16 -4.94
N ARG A 119 -23.35 -8.75 -6.18
CA ARG A 119 -22.10 -8.11 -6.55
C ARG A 119 -21.86 -6.80 -5.78
N PHE A 120 -22.89 -5.97 -5.66
CA PHE A 120 -22.81 -4.73 -4.90
C PHE A 120 -22.48 -5.00 -3.43
N SER A 121 -23.17 -5.95 -2.80
CA SER A 121 -22.93 -6.33 -1.41
C SER A 121 -21.51 -6.86 -1.21
N LEU A 122 -21.05 -7.75 -2.10
CA LEU A 122 -19.69 -8.31 -2.03
C LEU A 122 -18.62 -7.22 -2.16
N ARG A 123 -18.80 -6.27 -3.10
CA ARG A 123 -17.89 -5.13 -3.25
C ARG A 123 -17.88 -4.19 -2.04
N ARG A 124 -19.03 -4.02 -1.36
CA ARG A 124 -19.09 -3.25 -0.10
C ARG A 124 -18.34 -3.95 1.02
N VAL A 125 -18.41 -5.28 1.09
CA VAL A 125 -17.59 -6.06 2.02
C VAL A 125 -16.10 -5.84 1.73
N PHE A 126 -15.67 -5.92 0.47
CA PHE A 126 -14.26 -5.64 0.11
C PHE A 126 -13.85 -4.21 0.50
N ASP A 127 -14.71 -3.21 0.25
CA ASP A 127 -14.43 -1.82 0.63
C ASP A 127 -14.30 -1.66 2.15
N GLY A 128 -15.10 -2.40 2.95
CA GLY A 128 -15.02 -2.43 4.41
C GLY A 128 -13.69 -3.00 4.92
N PHE A 129 -13.28 -4.17 4.41
CA PHE A 129 -12.00 -4.79 4.80
C PHE A 129 -10.80 -3.92 4.38
N ARG A 130 -10.86 -3.31 3.20
CA ARG A 130 -9.82 -2.39 2.71
C ARG A 130 -9.70 -1.12 3.55
N GLY A 131 -10.77 -0.71 4.24
CA GLY A 131 -10.77 0.45 5.14
C GLY A 131 -10.00 0.24 6.44
N VAL A 132 -9.63 -1.01 6.76
CA VAL A 132 -8.86 -1.34 7.96
C VAL A 132 -7.40 -1.53 7.60
N ASP A 133 -6.52 -0.76 8.24
CA ASP A 133 -5.08 -0.85 8.02
C ASP A 133 -4.52 -2.21 8.45
N GLN A 134 -3.50 -2.69 7.72
CA GLN A 134 -2.83 -3.96 7.98
C GLN A 134 -2.26 -4.07 9.39
N LEU A 135 -1.82 -2.95 9.97
CA LEU A 135 -1.32 -2.89 11.35
C LEU A 135 -2.41 -3.22 12.37
N ILE A 136 -3.65 -2.78 12.13
CA ILE A 136 -4.79 -3.08 13.02
C ILE A 136 -5.09 -4.57 12.99
N TRP A 137 -5.06 -5.19 11.80
CA TRP A 137 -5.19 -6.64 11.66
C TRP A 137 -4.07 -7.38 12.40
N ALA A 138 -2.83 -6.92 12.30
CA ALA A 138 -1.69 -7.52 13.01
C ALA A 138 -1.89 -7.47 14.53
N LEU A 139 -2.31 -6.33 15.09
CA LEU A 139 -2.59 -6.20 16.52
C LEU A 139 -3.73 -7.14 16.95
N ALA A 140 -4.78 -7.26 16.15
CA ALA A 140 -5.89 -8.17 16.43
C ALA A 140 -5.42 -9.64 16.43
N PHE A 141 -4.65 -10.05 15.42
CA PHE A 141 -4.16 -11.44 15.33
C PHE A 141 -3.09 -11.75 16.37
N VAL A 142 -2.20 -10.82 16.70
CA VAL A 142 -1.25 -10.99 17.81
C VAL A 142 -1.99 -11.27 19.13
N ARG A 143 -3.13 -10.64 19.35
CA ARG A 143 -3.98 -10.91 20.54
C ARG A 143 -4.72 -12.24 20.44
N ALA A 144 -5.09 -12.68 19.26
CA ALA A 144 -5.89 -13.89 19.06
C ALA A 144 -5.04 -15.17 19.00
N VAL A 145 -3.91 -15.16 18.28
CA VAL A 145 -3.08 -16.35 18.06
C VAL A 145 -1.73 -16.30 18.76
N GLY A 146 -1.41 -15.18 19.44
CA GLY A 146 -0.14 -14.94 20.11
C GLY A 146 0.89 -14.20 19.26
N LEU A 147 2.02 -13.87 19.90
CA LEU A 147 3.16 -13.24 19.22
C LEU A 147 3.80 -14.22 18.23
N GLY A 148 4.24 -13.71 17.08
CA GLY A 148 5.02 -14.49 16.12
C GLY A 148 4.55 -14.36 14.68
N PRO A 149 5.28 -15.01 13.73
CA PRO A 149 5.09 -14.84 12.30
C PRO A 149 3.70 -15.23 11.77
N LEU A 150 2.99 -16.13 12.45
CA LEU A 150 1.63 -16.52 12.07
C LEU A 150 0.66 -15.35 12.12
N ALA A 151 0.74 -14.50 13.15
CA ALA A 151 -0.09 -13.30 13.25
C ALA A 151 0.17 -12.34 12.07
N GLY A 152 1.43 -12.18 11.66
CA GLY A 152 1.82 -11.39 10.50
C GLY A 152 1.27 -11.94 9.19
N VAL A 153 1.37 -13.25 8.96
CA VAL A 153 0.80 -13.92 7.77
C VAL A 153 -0.70 -13.69 7.68
N LEU A 154 -1.43 -13.87 8.80
CA LEU A 154 -2.88 -13.66 8.85
C LEU A 154 -3.26 -12.20 8.61
N ALA A 155 -2.50 -11.26 9.16
CA ALA A 155 -2.72 -9.83 8.96
C ALA A 155 -2.56 -9.43 7.49
N ILE A 156 -1.46 -9.85 6.86
CA ILE A 156 -1.19 -9.62 5.44
C ILE A 156 -2.30 -10.26 4.59
N ALA A 157 -2.60 -11.53 4.82
CA ALA A 157 -3.61 -12.24 4.05
C ALA A 157 -4.97 -11.54 4.13
N THR A 158 -5.42 -11.17 5.34
CA THR A 158 -6.73 -10.54 5.55
C THR A 158 -6.83 -9.17 4.90
N ALA A 159 -5.79 -8.34 5.02
CA ALA A 159 -5.76 -7.02 4.42
C ALA A 159 -5.77 -7.09 2.89
N ASP A 160 -5.00 -8.01 2.31
CA ASP A 160 -4.77 -8.06 0.86
C ASP A 160 -5.86 -8.81 0.09
N VAL A 161 -6.56 -9.78 0.71
CA VAL A 161 -7.64 -10.54 0.05
C VAL A 161 -8.65 -9.59 -0.61
N ALA A 162 -9.13 -8.60 0.12
CA ALA A 162 -10.17 -7.68 -0.37
C ALA A 162 -9.66 -6.78 -1.49
N VAL A 163 -8.42 -6.32 -1.38
CA VAL A 163 -7.79 -5.46 -2.39
C VAL A 163 -7.54 -6.24 -3.68
N LEU A 164 -6.91 -7.42 -3.56
CA LEU A 164 -6.62 -8.28 -4.70
C LEU A 164 -7.91 -8.79 -5.36
N ALA A 165 -8.95 -9.16 -4.58
CA ALA A 165 -10.24 -9.57 -5.14
C ALA A 165 -10.89 -8.47 -5.97
N LYS A 166 -10.81 -7.22 -5.52
CA LYS A 166 -11.34 -6.08 -6.27
C LYS A 166 -10.54 -5.82 -7.54
N LEU A 167 -9.21 -5.83 -7.48
CA LEU A 167 -8.33 -5.67 -8.63
C LEU A 167 -8.51 -6.81 -9.64
N ASN A 168 -8.67 -8.04 -9.15
CA ASN A 168 -8.98 -9.20 -9.99
C ASN A 168 -10.33 -9.04 -10.69
N ALA A 169 -11.36 -8.57 -9.99
CA ALA A 169 -12.68 -8.31 -10.58
C ALA A 169 -12.60 -7.27 -11.71
N GLU A 170 -11.86 -6.19 -11.48
CA GLU A 170 -11.61 -5.14 -12.49
C GLU A 170 -10.84 -5.68 -13.70
N ALA A 171 -9.82 -6.51 -13.47
CA ALA A 171 -9.08 -7.17 -14.56
C ALA A 171 -9.99 -8.09 -15.39
N ILE A 172 -10.87 -8.87 -14.74
CA ILE A 172 -11.83 -9.75 -15.40
C ILE A 172 -12.86 -8.94 -16.20
N GLU A 173 -13.33 -7.81 -15.69
CA GLU A 173 -14.28 -6.93 -16.39
C GLU A 173 -13.66 -6.30 -17.65
N ASN A 174 -12.35 -6.04 -17.63
CA ASN A 174 -11.58 -5.47 -18.73
C ASN A 174 -11.07 -6.51 -19.73
N ALA A 175 -11.37 -7.81 -19.56
CA ALA A 175 -10.97 -8.86 -20.48
C ALA A 175 -11.60 -8.64 -21.88
N GLU A 176 -10.82 -8.93 -22.93
CA GLU A 176 -11.22 -8.68 -24.31
C GLU A 176 -12.39 -9.58 -24.74
N ARG A 177 -13.49 -8.97 -25.13
CA ARG A 177 -14.75 -9.67 -25.47
C ARG A 177 -14.60 -10.60 -26.68
N ARG A 178 -13.79 -10.24 -27.66
CA ARG A 178 -13.62 -11.03 -28.90
C ARG A 178 -13.19 -12.46 -28.63
N GLN A 179 -12.29 -12.69 -27.67
CA GLN A 179 -11.85 -14.04 -27.30
C GLN A 179 -12.98 -14.85 -26.67
N VAL A 180 -13.79 -14.20 -25.81
CA VAL A 180 -14.94 -14.83 -25.16
C VAL A 180 -16.04 -15.15 -26.18
N GLU A 181 -16.28 -14.27 -27.13
CA GLU A 181 -17.24 -14.45 -28.24
C GLU A 181 -16.81 -15.59 -29.16
N GLY A 182 -15.52 -15.69 -29.49
CA GLY A 182 -14.99 -16.80 -30.29
C GLY A 182 -15.26 -18.16 -29.67
N ILE A 183 -15.07 -18.31 -28.35
CA ILE A 183 -15.37 -19.56 -27.64
C ILE A 183 -16.89 -19.82 -27.59
N THR A 184 -17.69 -18.76 -27.47
CA THR A 184 -19.17 -18.91 -27.51
C THR A 184 -19.63 -19.36 -28.89
N ALA A 185 -19.07 -18.81 -29.97
CA ALA A 185 -19.36 -19.20 -31.35
C ALA A 185 -18.97 -20.65 -31.63
N ALA A 186 -17.93 -21.16 -31.01
CA ALA A 186 -17.53 -22.57 -31.07
C ALA A 186 -18.39 -23.51 -30.18
N GLY A 187 -19.48 -23.00 -29.58
CA GLY A 187 -20.39 -23.79 -28.71
C GLY A 187 -19.89 -23.95 -27.26
N GLY A 188 -18.89 -23.21 -26.84
CA GLY A 188 -18.35 -23.30 -25.48
C GLY A 188 -19.33 -22.79 -24.43
N GLY A 189 -19.59 -23.63 -23.40
CA GLY A 189 -20.40 -23.27 -22.25
C GLY A 189 -19.74 -22.27 -21.32
N PHE A 190 -20.42 -21.90 -20.22
CA PHE A 190 -19.96 -20.89 -19.24
C PHE A 190 -18.54 -21.15 -18.72
N LEU A 191 -18.25 -22.38 -18.27
CA LEU A 191 -16.93 -22.74 -17.75
C LEU A 191 -15.84 -22.68 -18.82
N ALA A 192 -16.15 -23.06 -20.08
CA ALA A 192 -15.21 -22.97 -21.20
C ALA A 192 -14.86 -21.51 -21.51
N ARG A 193 -15.84 -20.60 -21.48
CA ARG A 193 -15.62 -19.16 -21.64
C ARG A 193 -14.70 -18.59 -20.56
N LEU A 194 -14.91 -18.95 -19.29
CA LEU A 194 -14.06 -18.51 -18.18
C LEU A 194 -12.64 -19.07 -18.32
N ARG A 195 -12.51 -20.39 -18.57
CA ARG A 195 -11.21 -21.07 -18.58
C ARG A 195 -10.36 -20.70 -19.80
N PHE A 196 -10.94 -20.58 -20.97
CA PHE A 196 -10.22 -20.38 -22.23
C PHE A 196 -10.35 -18.96 -22.79
N GLY A 197 -11.42 -18.22 -22.43
CA GLY A 197 -11.64 -16.86 -22.91
C GLY A 197 -11.15 -15.79 -21.93
N VAL A 198 -11.38 -15.96 -20.64
CA VAL A 198 -11.08 -14.92 -19.65
C VAL A 198 -9.76 -15.20 -18.94
N LEU A 199 -9.63 -16.37 -18.31
CA LEU A 199 -8.51 -16.70 -17.43
C LEU A 199 -7.12 -16.50 -18.07
N PRO A 200 -6.86 -16.91 -19.34
CA PRO A 200 -5.55 -16.72 -19.95
C PRO A 200 -5.15 -15.24 -20.12
N GLN A 201 -6.14 -14.37 -20.31
CA GLN A 201 -5.91 -12.93 -20.46
C GLN A 201 -5.59 -12.26 -19.11
N VAL A 202 -6.31 -12.63 -18.04
CA VAL A 202 -6.24 -11.95 -16.74
C VAL A 202 -5.20 -12.54 -15.83
N LEU A 203 -4.84 -13.81 -15.98
CA LEU A 203 -3.86 -14.49 -15.13
C LEU A 203 -2.50 -13.80 -15.07
N PRO A 204 -1.90 -13.34 -16.19
CA PRO A 204 -0.65 -12.57 -16.14
C PRO A 204 -0.77 -11.28 -15.33
N VAL A 205 -1.91 -10.60 -15.43
CA VAL A 205 -2.19 -9.36 -14.68
C VAL A 205 -2.34 -9.67 -13.19
N MET A 206 -3.10 -10.71 -12.84
CA MET A 206 -3.29 -11.15 -11.46
C MET A 206 -1.98 -11.56 -10.79
N LEU A 207 -1.13 -12.30 -11.51
CA LEU A 207 0.21 -12.68 -11.03
C LEU A 207 1.12 -11.44 -10.87
N ALA A 208 1.05 -10.49 -11.79
CA ALA A 208 1.81 -9.26 -11.66
C ALA A 208 1.36 -8.42 -10.45
N GLN A 209 0.07 -8.39 -10.16
CA GLN A 209 -0.48 -7.77 -8.95
C GLN A 209 -0.01 -8.48 -7.70
N ALA A 210 -0.09 -9.81 -7.65
CA ALA A 210 0.41 -10.60 -6.52
C ALA A 210 1.92 -10.37 -6.26
N LEU A 211 2.74 -10.29 -7.30
CA LEU A 211 4.16 -9.94 -7.17
C LEU A 211 4.37 -8.53 -6.62
N TYR A 212 3.56 -7.57 -7.05
CA TYR A 212 3.60 -6.20 -6.51
C TYR A 212 3.24 -6.16 -5.01
N PHE A 213 2.20 -6.90 -4.61
CA PHE A 213 1.81 -7.00 -3.21
C PHE A 213 2.86 -7.71 -2.37
N PHE A 214 3.47 -8.77 -2.87
CA PHE A 214 4.58 -9.44 -2.19
C PHE A 214 5.75 -8.48 -1.92
N GLU A 215 6.16 -7.70 -2.92
CA GLU A 215 7.21 -6.69 -2.77
C GLU A 215 6.82 -5.63 -1.71
N SER A 216 5.59 -5.11 -1.78
CA SER A 216 5.08 -4.14 -0.81
C SER A 216 5.02 -4.72 0.61
N ASN A 217 4.55 -5.95 0.74
CA ASN A 217 4.41 -6.66 2.01
C ASN A 217 5.75 -6.99 2.66
N THR A 218 6.81 -7.18 1.87
CA THR A 218 8.16 -7.37 2.42
C THR A 218 8.61 -6.15 3.24
N ARG A 219 8.25 -4.94 2.81
CA ARG A 219 8.51 -3.71 3.55
C ARG A 219 7.59 -3.59 4.77
N SER A 220 6.31 -3.88 4.58
CA SER A 220 5.31 -3.82 5.66
C SER A 220 5.57 -4.84 6.76
N ALA A 221 6.11 -6.01 6.44
CA ALA A 221 6.43 -7.06 7.41
C ALA A 221 7.39 -6.58 8.52
N ALA A 222 8.29 -5.64 8.20
CA ALA A 222 9.14 -5.02 9.22
C ALA A 222 8.34 -4.20 10.23
N ILE A 223 7.33 -3.47 9.78
CA ILE A 223 6.46 -2.66 10.67
C ILE A 223 5.59 -3.60 11.52
N LEU A 224 5.05 -4.67 10.93
CA LEU A 224 4.28 -5.68 11.64
C LEU A 224 5.09 -6.36 12.74
N GLY A 225 6.38 -6.58 12.52
CA GLY A 225 7.29 -7.14 13.51
C GLY A 225 7.44 -6.28 14.76
N VAL A 226 7.44 -4.95 14.62
CA VAL A 226 7.53 -4.02 15.76
C VAL A 226 6.34 -4.16 16.72
N VAL A 227 5.17 -4.56 16.22
CA VAL A 227 3.96 -4.77 17.04
C VAL A 227 3.80 -6.23 17.51
N GLY A 228 4.82 -7.07 17.29
CA GLY A 228 4.86 -8.44 17.82
C GLY A 228 4.52 -9.54 16.83
N ALA A 229 4.40 -9.23 15.54
CA ALA A 229 4.22 -10.24 14.50
C ALA A 229 5.53 -10.99 14.13
N GLY A 230 6.61 -10.82 14.91
CA GLY A 230 7.89 -11.50 14.65
C GLY A 230 8.72 -10.88 13.54
N GLY A 231 9.69 -11.64 13.04
CA GLY A 231 10.54 -11.23 11.92
C GLY A 231 11.53 -10.10 12.25
N ILE A 232 12.04 -9.45 11.20
CA ILE A 232 13.11 -8.44 11.32
C ILE A 232 12.70 -7.22 12.13
N GLY A 233 11.39 -6.87 12.13
CA GLY A 233 10.88 -5.73 12.89
C GLY A 233 10.98 -5.93 14.41
N LEU A 234 10.84 -7.15 14.90
CA LEU A 234 11.08 -7.48 16.29
C LEU A 234 12.55 -7.25 16.64
N GLN A 235 13.46 -7.70 15.78
CA GLN A 235 14.90 -7.52 15.93
C GLN A 235 15.29 -6.04 15.99
N ILE A 236 14.69 -5.20 15.15
CA ILE A 236 14.89 -3.73 15.19
C ILE A 236 14.40 -3.16 16.52
N SER A 237 13.18 -3.53 16.95
CA SER A 237 12.58 -3.02 18.17
C SER A 237 13.42 -3.33 19.42
N GLU A 238 13.94 -4.56 19.51
CA GLU A 238 14.80 -4.99 20.61
C GLU A 238 16.11 -4.20 20.66
N ARG A 239 16.78 -4.02 19.52
CA ARG A 239 18.06 -3.30 19.45
C ARG A 239 17.91 -1.80 19.73
N ILE A 240 16.80 -1.21 19.30
CA ILE A 240 16.47 0.18 19.67
C ILE A 240 16.30 0.31 21.20
N ARG A 241 15.66 -0.65 21.85
CA ARG A 241 15.45 -0.63 23.31
C ARG A 241 16.77 -0.69 24.08
N VAL A 242 17.74 -1.49 23.61
CA VAL A 242 19.07 -1.60 24.22
C VAL A 242 20.08 -0.60 23.65
N ARG A 243 19.66 0.28 22.74
CA ARG A 243 20.47 1.35 22.10
C ARG A 243 21.67 0.87 21.29
N HIS A 244 21.60 -0.33 20.72
CA HIS A 244 22.58 -0.85 19.77
C HIS A 244 22.32 -0.27 18.37
N TRP A 245 22.64 1.02 18.19
CA TRP A 245 22.34 1.76 16.96
C TRP A 245 23.15 1.29 15.75
N ASP A 246 24.34 0.77 15.97
CA ASP A 246 25.20 0.15 14.96
C ASP A 246 24.56 -1.11 14.36
N GLU A 247 23.96 -1.98 15.19
CA GLU A 247 23.20 -3.15 14.73
C GLU A 247 21.90 -2.75 14.04
N VAL A 248 21.21 -1.71 14.52
CA VAL A 248 20.02 -1.15 13.84
C VAL A 248 20.39 -0.67 12.45
N ALA A 249 21.53 0.01 12.29
CA ALA A 249 22.03 0.44 10.97
C ALA A 249 22.28 -0.75 10.04
N PHE A 250 22.91 -1.80 10.54
CA PHE A 250 23.14 -3.03 9.78
C PHE A 250 21.82 -3.66 9.33
N ILE A 251 20.84 -3.79 10.22
CA ILE A 251 19.51 -4.34 9.90
C ILE A 251 18.82 -3.51 8.81
N ILE A 252 18.87 -2.18 8.91
CA ILE A 252 18.27 -1.29 7.91
C ILE A 252 18.92 -1.51 6.53
N LEU A 253 20.25 -1.57 6.48
CA LEU A 253 20.98 -1.82 5.22
C LEU A 253 20.65 -3.20 4.64
N LEU A 254 20.57 -4.23 5.49
CA LEU A 254 20.20 -5.57 5.08
C LEU A 254 18.76 -5.64 4.53
N MET A 255 17.82 -4.92 5.16
CA MET A 255 16.45 -4.79 4.67
C MET A 255 16.40 -4.09 3.32
N VAL A 256 17.11 -2.96 3.16
CA VAL A 256 17.16 -2.22 1.89
C VAL A 256 17.71 -3.12 0.77
N ALA A 257 18.78 -3.85 1.05
CA ALA A 257 19.39 -4.78 0.08
C ALA A 257 18.40 -5.91 -0.29
N THR A 258 17.67 -6.46 0.70
CA THR A 258 16.70 -7.53 0.48
C THR A 258 15.50 -7.03 -0.33
N VAL A 259 14.95 -5.87 0.02
CA VAL A 259 13.84 -5.25 -0.73
C VAL A 259 14.26 -4.96 -2.16
N ALA A 260 15.46 -4.40 -2.37
CA ALA A 260 16.00 -4.12 -3.71
C ALA A 260 16.18 -5.41 -4.54
N ALA A 261 16.65 -6.49 -3.92
CA ALA A 261 16.76 -7.79 -4.58
C ALA A 261 15.40 -8.37 -4.98
N ILE A 262 14.42 -8.32 -4.07
CA ILE A 262 13.05 -8.79 -4.33
C ILE A 262 12.40 -7.93 -5.43
N ASP A 263 12.56 -6.61 -5.40
CA ASP A 263 12.05 -5.69 -6.42
C ASP A 263 12.65 -5.99 -7.80
N TRP A 264 13.96 -6.18 -7.86
CA TRP A 264 14.64 -6.54 -9.10
C TRP A 264 14.12 -7.87 -9.68
N VAL A 265 13.96 -8.92 -8.85
CA VAL A 265 13.43 -10.23 -9.28
C VAL A 265 11.98 -10.07 -9.74
N SER A 266 11.14 -9.40 -8.94
CA SER A 266 9.72 -9.17 -9.24
C SER A 266 9.53 -8.37 -10.52
N ALA A 267 10.32 -7.32 -10.74
CA ALA A 267 10.29 -6.53 -11.97
C ALA A 267 10.68 -7.37 -13.21
N ARG A 268 11.65 -8.28 -13.06
CA ARG A 268 12.05 -9.18 -14.15
C ARG A 268 10.95 -10.20 -14.48
N LEU A 269 10.30 -10.76 -13.45
CA LEU A 269 9.17 -11.68 -13.61
C LEU A 269 7.96 -10.99 -14.25
N ARG A 270 7.58 -9.80 -13.77
CA ARG A 270 6.47 -9.02 -14.35
C ARG A 270 6.68 -8.71 -15.84
N ARG A 271 7.89 -8.34 -16.24
CA ARG A 271 8.21 -8.09 -17.67
C ARG A 271 8.03 -9.35 -18.52
N ARG A 272 8.33 -10.53 -18.01
CA ARG A 272 8.11 -11.79 -18.73
C ARG A 272 6.63 -12.18 -18.79
N LEU A 273 5.85 -11.86 -17.77
CA LEU A 273 4.42 -12.19 -17.70
C LEU A 273 3.58 -11.28 -18.62
N ILE A 274 3.92 -9.98 -18.69
CA ILE A 274 3.13 -8.98 -19.44
C ILE A 274 3.73 -8.73 -20.83
N GLY A 275 5.05 -8.88 -21.02
CA GLY A 275 5.75 -8.58 -22.28
C GLY A 275 5.90 -9.76 -23.24
N GLY A 276 5.25 -10.88 -23.00
CA GLY A 276 5.31 -12.10 -23.80
C GLY A 276 4.09 -12.31 -24.74
N GLY A 277 3.33 -11.21 -25.02
CA GLY A 277 2.22 -11.23 -25.97
C GLY A 277 2.57 -10.50 -27.26
#